data_a80ad3154829b0f03460abf8d4e43ad1
#
_entry.id   a80ad3154829b0f03460abf8d4e43ad1
#
_cell.length_a   1.000
_cell.length_b   1.000
_cell.length_c   1.000
_cell.angle_alpha   90.00
_cell.angle_beta   90.00
_cell.angle_gamma   90.00
#
_symmetry.space_group_name_H-M   'P 1'
#
loop_
_entity.id
_entity.type
_entity.pdbx_description
1 polymer ?
#
loop_
_entity_poly.entity_id
_entity_poly.type
_entity_poly.pdbx_seq_one_letter_code
_entity_poly.pdbx_strand_id
1 'polypeptide(L)'
;MMLFVSTRMLVQVDAIVVDKKGKFVTDLKAEDFEIFEEGKNVGPEYFSFIPLIEQRTEDGEGTVTDANTKPITVDQVKRTFVFVVDNPLIDIAFANANAFGMWTGVFSRRPQATRAGIEAEKLLRWFVDSQMERNDLAAVIDTELKIGVLSNYTNDHDQLKAAIRLIKDKAISNEKEVIKITSVNDNIDLQPLIQQNLRVIGLLDKVIDQTTKIPGRKVISLISRGLMYDSRLAGADIVRKRLDEVIAKANREHIVIYTMSPNGVGNVGGVAMNPKSPSRPNQLSTVNTVLAVQDIDSLQHLASETGGRAIYSTNDVRIGFAQVLEENRGYYLLGYNPGDETPGRQHKVKVIVKRPGLKVQVRGTAYTKAK
;
A
#
# COMPACT_ATOMS: atom_id res chain seq x y z
N MET A 1 10.70 37.17 -38.58
CA MET A 1 11.41 36.74 -37.36
C MET A 1 10.49 35.72 -36.67
N MET A 2 10.68 34.42 -36.98
CA MET A 2 9.90 33.34 -36.33
C MET A 2 10.42 33.16 -34.90
N LEU A 3 9.58 33.46 -33.89
CA LEU A 3 9.84 33.10 -32.54
C LEU A 3 9.70 31.57 -32.41
N PHE A 4 10.80 30.85 -32.38
CA PHE A 4 10.83 29.49 -31.93
C PHE A 4 10.53 29.48 -30.44
N VAL A 5 9.27 29.25 -30.05
CA VAL A 5 8.94 28.86 -28.69
C VAL A 5 9.45 27.43 -28.52
N SER A 6 10.67 27.28 -28.03
CA SER A 6 11.20 26.01 -27.58
C SER A 6 10.38 25.57 -26.37
N THR A 7 9.41 24.69 -26.58
CA THR A 7 8.68 24.02 -25.50
C THR A 7 9.64 23.00 -24.88
N ARG A 8 10.45 23.43 -23.91
CA ARG A 8 11.29 22.52 -23.14
C ARG A 8 10.40 21.52 -22.40
N MET A 9 10.67 20.25 -22.57
CA MET A 9 10.00 19.19 -21.81
C MET A 9 10.59 19.15 -20.41
N LEU A 10 9.75 19.35 -19.40
CA LEU A 10 10.17 19.33 -18.01
C LEU A 10 9.77 17.96 -17.40
N VAL A 11 10.72 17.28 -16.81
CA VAL A 11 10.46 16.09 -16.01
C VAL A 11 10.04 16.53 -14.61
N GLN A 12 8.88 16.09 -14.15
CA GLN A 12 8.35 16.41 -12.83
C GLN A 12 8.65 15.29 -11.84
N VAL A 13 9.07 15.68 -10.64
CA VAL A 13 9.42 14.76 -9.55
C VAL A 13 8.75 15.22 -8.27
N ASP A 14 7.94 14.37 -7.67
CA ASP A 14 7.32 14.61 -6.37
C ASP A 14 8.28 14.16 -5.27
N ALA A 15 8.66 15.08 -4.39
CA ALA A 15 9.51 14.79 -3.25
C ALA A 15 8.78 15.05 -1.93
N ILE A 16 8.78 14.06 -1.04
CA ILE A 16 8.31 14.19 0.32
C ILE A 16 9.53 14.27 1.21
N VAL A 17 9.53 15.24 2.11
CA VAL A 17 10.62 15.42 3.07
C VAL A 17 10.09 15.34 4.48
N VAL A 18 10.66 14.44 5.27
CA VAL A 18 10.31 14.25 6.67
C VAL A 18 11.54 14.38 7.56
N ASP A 19 11.34 14.82 8.79
CA ASP A 19 12.36 14.84 9.81
C ASP A 19 12.64 13.44 10.40
N LYS A 20 13.55 13.37 11.38
CA LYS A 20 13.90 12.12 12.08
C LYS A 20 12.71 11.50 12.84
N LYS A 21 11.68 12.28 13.16
CA LYS A 21 10.46 11.84 13.84
C LYS A 21 9.37 11.43 12.85
N GLY A 22 9.61 11.55 11.54
CA GLY A 22 8.63 11.28 10.49
C GLY A 22 7.64 12.41 10.24
N LYS A 23 7.85 13.60 10.83
CA LYS A 23 7.00 14.77 10.61
C LYS A 23 7.36 15.42 9.28
N PHE A 24 6.34 15.78 8.50
CA PHE A 24 6.52 16.48 7.22
C PHE A 24 7.13 17.86 7.41
N VAL A 25 8.10 18.21 6.57
CA VAL A 25 8.83 19.48 6.59
C VAL A 25 8.26 20.39 5.50
N THR A 26 7.90 21.64 5.83
CA THR A 26 7.17 22.56 4.94
C THR A 26 7.97 23.81 4.55
N ASP A 27 9.13 24.02 5.12
CA ASP A 27 9.90 25.27 5.04
C ASP A 27 11.14 25.20 4.15
N LEU A 28 11.22 24.17 3.27
CA LEU A 28 12.33 24.01 2.34
C LEU A 28 12.15 24.92 1.11
N LYS A 29 13.29 25.34 0.54
CA LYS A 29 13.39 26.14 -0.68
C LYS A 29 14.04 25.34 -1.80
N ALA A 30 14.01 25.84 -3.03
CA ALA A 30 14.65 25.22 -4.20
C ALA A 30 16.14 24.91 -3.97
N GLU A 31 16.85 25.82 -3.28
CA GLU A 31 18.28 25.72 -2.96
C GLU A 31 18.62 24.57 -2.01
N ASP A 32 17.64 24.07 -1.25
CA ASP A 32 17.80 22.92 -0.36
C ASP A 32 17.83 21.59 -1.13
N PHE A 33 17.48 21.56 -2.40
CA PHE A 33 17.37 20.35 -3.20
C PHE A 33 18.49 20.20 -4.23
N GLU A 34 18.90 18.97 -4.46
CA GLU A 34 19.73 18.55 -5.59
C GLU A 34 19.02 17.40 -6.31
N ILE A 35 19.00 17.46 -7.63
CA ILE A 35 18.43 16.42 -8.49
C ILE A 35 19.55 15.80 -9.31
N PHE A 36 19.62 14.47 -9.27
CA PHE A 36 20.55 13.70 -10.08
C PHE A 36 19.77 12.82 -11.06
N GLU A 37 19.99 13.00 -12.35
CA GLU A 37 19.50 12.13 -13.40
C GLU A 37 20.66 11.25 -13.88
N GLU A 38 20.47 9.92 -13.88
CA GLU A 38 21.51 8.95 -14.26
C GLU A 38 22.88 9.21 -13.57
N GLY A 39 22.85 9.74 -12.35
CA GLY A 39 24.03 10.09 -11.56
C GLY A 39 24.63 11.48 -11.83
N LYS A 40 24.13 12.22 -12.84
CA LYS A 40 24.56 13.57 -13.17
C LYS A 40 23.67 14.59 -12.46
N ASN A 41 24.27 15.57 -11.80
CA ASN A 41 23.52 16.67 -11.17
C ASN A 41 22.91 17.58 -12.25
N VAL A 42 21.58 17.73 -12.23
CA VAL A 42 20.83 18.56 -13.19
C VAL A 42 20.18 19.77 -12.52
N GLY A 43 20.11 19.76 -11.17
CA GLY A 43 19.47 20.82 -10.38
C GLY A 43 17.96 20.97 -10.64
N PRO A 44 17.21 21.62 -9.75
CA PRO A 44 15.82 21.97 -9.98
C PRO A 44 15.71 23.26 -10.80
N GLU A 45 15.04 23.20 -11.96
CA GLU A 45 14.65 24.37 -12.75
C GLU A 45 13.26 24.92 -12.34
N TYR A 46 12.44 24.04 -11.76
CA TYR A 46 11.13 24.39 -11.20
C TYR A 46 11.00 23.86 -9.78
N PHE A 47 10.38 24.66 -8.94
CA PHE A 47 10.12 24.33 -7.55
C PHE A 47 8.77 24.88 -7.13
N SER A 48 7.96 24.06 -6.47
CA SER A 48 6.74 24.48 -5.81
C SER A 48 6.45 23.60 -4.59
N PHE A 49 6.00 24.19 -3.52
CA PHE A 49 5.43 23.46 -2.40
C PHE A 49 3.91 23.33 -2.58
N ILE A 50 3.39 22.11 -2.54
CA ILE A 50 1.97 21.82 -2.72
C ILE A 50 1.40 21.29 -1.38
N PRO A 51 0.70 22.13 -0.60
CA PRO A 51 0.00 21.69 0.60
C PRO A 51 -1.27 20.91 0.21
N LEU A 52 -1.49 19.76 0.83
CA LEU A 52 -2.68 18.93 0.60
C LEU A 52 -3.72 19.06 1.71
N ILE A 53 -3.30 19.53 2.88
CA ILE A 53 -4.22 19.83 3.99
C ILE A 53 -4.15 21.32 4.31
N GLU A 54 -5.26 21.87 4.76
CA GLU A 54 -5.31 23.25 5.21
C GLU A 54 -4.55 23.39 6.53
N GLN A 55 -3.69 24.41 6.61
CA GLN A 55 -3.06 24.74 7.88
C GLN A 55 -4.17 25.25 8.81
N ARG A 56 -4.42 24.52 9.89
CA ARG A 56 -5.21 25.08 10.99
C ARG A 56 -4.39 26.22 11.58
N THR A 57 -4.84 27.45 11.38
CA THR A 57 -4.37 28.57 12.18
C THR A 57 -4.78 28.31 13.63
N GLU A 58 -3.83 28.41 14.57
CA GLU A 58 -4.06 28.15 16.01
C GLU A 58 -5.11 29.06 16.66
N ASP A 59 -5.65 30.05 15.95
CA ASP A 59 -6.58 31.09 16.44
C ASP A 59 -8.05 30.82 16.07
N GLY A 60 -8.43 29.62 15.70
CA GLY A 60 -9.81 29.29 15.35
C GLY A 60 -10.40 28.23 16.25
N GLU A 61 -11.17 28.61 17.28
CA GLU A 61 -12.26 27.78 17.83
C GLU A 61 -13.26 27.44 16.71
N GLY A 62 -12.82 26.64 15.77
CA GLY A 62 -13.68 25.96 14.82
C GLY A 62 -14.30 24.77 15.53
N THR A 63 -15.45 24.96 16.13
CA THR A 63 -16.38 23.90 16.47
C THR A 63 -16.41 22.89 15.32
N VAL A 64 -16.12 21.62 15.64
CA VAL A 64 -16.36 20.47 14.77
C VAL A 64 -17.88 20.32 14.65
N THR A 65 -18.51 21.27 13.94
CA THR A 65 -19.93 21.25 13.63
C THR A 65 -20.06 20.94 12.15
N ASP A 66 -20.64 19.77 11.88
CA ASP A 66 -21.23 19.37 10.59
C ASP A 66 -20.34 19.50 9.34
N ALA A 67 -19.13 18.91 9.40
CA ALA A 67 -18.32 18.66 8.21
C ALA A 67 -18.95 17.60 7.27
N ASN A 68 -20.15 17.18 7.60
CA ASN A 68 -20.80 16.06 6.94
C ASN A 68 -21.87 16.58 6.01
N THR A 69 -21.76 16.29 4.71
CA THR A 69 -22.87 16.15 3.76
C THR A 69 -22.93 17.07 2.55
N LYS A 70 -22.04 18.01 2.34
CA LYS A 70 -22.03 18.62 1.00
C LYS A 70 -21.06 17.87 0.10
N PRO A 71 -21.52 17.26 -1.03
CA PRO A 71 -20.63 16.66 -2.02
C PRO A 71 -19.56 17.69 -2.43
N ILE A 72 -18.29 17.27 -2.39
CA ILE A 72 -17.20 18.09 -2.90
C ILE A 72 -17.16 18.00 -4.42
N THR A 73 -16.82 19.12 -5.07
CA THR A 73 -16.62 19.12 -6.52
C THR A 73 -15.24 18.55 -6.86
N VAL A 74 -15.08 18.08 -8.09
CA VAL A 74 -13.88 17.37 -8.57
C VAL A 74 -12.62 18.21 -8.37
N ASP A 75 -12.70 19.51 -8.57
CA ASP A 75 -11.62 20.49 -8.39
C ASP A 75 -11.21 20.71 -6.92
N GLN A 76 -12.07 20.37 -5.99
CA GLN A 76 -11.81 20.50 -4.54
C GLN A 76 -11.07 19.29 -3.96
N VAL A 77 -11.01 18.16 -4.68
CA VAL A 77 -10.37 16.94 -4.20
C VAL A 77 -8.86 17.14 -4.08
N LYS A 78 -8.33 17.05 -2.88
CA LYS A 78 -6.89 17.14 -2.59
C LYS A 78 -6.21 15.80 -2.48
N ARG A 79 -6.85 14.84 -1.80
CA ARG A 79 -6.32 13.49 -1.58
C ARG A 79 -7.39 12.45 -1.85
N THR A 80 -6.98 11.32 -2.41
CA THR A 80 -7.84 10.16 -2.65
C THR A 80 -7.20 8.94 -2.00
N PHE A 81 -7.89 8.35 -1.02
CA PHE A 81 -7.47 7.16 -0.30
C PHE A 81 -8.28 5.95 -0.76
N VAL A 82 -7.62 4.90 -1.19
CA VAL A 82 -8.27 3.64 -1.53
C VAL A 82 -7.75 2.55 -0.62
N PHE A 83 -8.64 1.96 0.16
CA PHE A 83 -8.30 0.85 1.05
C PHE A 83 -8.74 -0.45 0.40
N VAL A 84 -7.78 -1.28 0.04
CA VAL A 84 -8.00 -2.62 -0.49
C VAL A 84 -7.78 -3.60 0.66
N VAL A 85 -8.84 -4.27 1.07
CA VAL A 85 -8.79 -5.26 2.14
C VAL A 85 -8.75 -6.64 1.52
N ASP A 86 -7.62 -7.30 1.64
CA ASP A 86 -7.45 -8.69 1.26
C ASP A 86 -7.96 -9.58 2.38
N ASN A 87 -9.13 -10.14 2.14
CA ASN A 87 -9.83 -11.01 3.08
C ASN A 87 -9.79 -12.45 2.54
N PRO A 88 -8.65 -13.16 2.67
CA PRO A 88 -8.45 -14.44 2.00
C PRO A 88 -9.42 -15.50 2.55
N LEU A 89 -10.09 -16.20 1.63
CA LEU A 89 -10.87 -17.41 1.95
C LEU A 89 -9.97 -18.61 2.27
N ILE A 90 -8.66 -18.46 2.07
CA ILE A 90 -7.70 -19.55 2.23
C ILE A 90 -7.11 -19.49 3.63
N ASP A 91 -7.54 -20.40 4.48
CA ASP A 91 -6.78 -20.78 5.66
C ASP A 91 -5.94 -22.01 5.31
N ILE A 92 -4.65 -21.96 5.59
CA ILE A 92 -3.77 -23.10 5.35
C ILE A 92 -4.04 -24.11 6.47
N ALA A 93 -5.15 -24.84 6.36
CA ALA A 93 -5.45 -25.96 7.22
C ALA A 93 -4.89 -27.24 6.58
N PHE A 94 -3.86 -27.81 7.18
CA PHE A 94 -3.31 -29.09 6.72
C PHE A 94 -4.26 -30.23 7.02
N ALA A 95 -4.75 -30.92 5.96
CA ALA A 95 -5.72 -32.00 6.07
C ALA A 95 -5.19 -33.27 6.79
N ASN A 96 -3.89 -33.39 7.02
CA ASN A 96 -3.26 -34.51 7.71
C ASN A 96 -2.86 -34.22 9.15
N ALA A 97 -3.80 -33.65 9.94
CA ALA A 97 -3.62 -33.50 11.39
C ALA A 97 -3.41 -34.82 12.17
N ASN A 98 -3.60 -35.98 11.51
CA ASN A 98 -3.44 -37.29 12.15
C ASN A 98 -1.97 -37.70 12.42
N ALA A 99 -0.99 -37.05 11.77
CA ALA A 99 0.42 -37.27 12.09
C ALA A 99 0.94 -36.40 13.25
N PHE A 100 0.14 -35.42 13.71
CA PHE A 100 0.51 -34.47 14.76
C PHE A 100 -0.57 -34.38 15.83
N GLY A 101 -0.89 -35.48 16.45
CA GLY A 101 -1.93 -35.59 17.51
C GLY A 101 -1.74 -34.74 18.77
N MET A 102 -0.80 -33.78 18.77
CA MET A 102 -0.48 -32.95 19.95
C MET A 102 -0.40 -31.43 19.68
N TRP A 103 -0.61 -30.99 18.46
CA TRP A 103 -0.43 -29.56 18.12
C TRP A 103 -1.71 -28.83 17.69
N THR A 104 -2.85 -29.50 17.65
CA THR A 104 -4.13 -28.88 17.25
C THR A 104 -4.65 -27.83 18.26
N GLY A 105 -4.11 -27.79 19.46
CA GLY A 105 -4.55 -26.83 20.49
C GLY A 105 -4.04 -25.40 20.34
N VAL A 106 -3.03 -25.15 19.50
CA VAL A 106 -2.40 -23.82 19.38
C VAL A 106 -2.89 -23.03 18.17
N PHE A 107 -3.38 -23.71 17.13
CA PHE A 107 -3.84 -23.05 15.89
C PHE A 107 -5.35 -22.78 15.79
N SER A 108 -6.13 -23.18 16.78
CA SER A 108 -7.59 -22.98 16.80
C SER A 108 -8.06 -21.59 17.30
N ARG A 109 -7.15 -20.64 17.39
CA ARG A 109 -7.52 -19.26 17.77
C ARG A 109 -7.81 -18.43 16.54
N ARG A 110 -9.08 -18.34 16.16
CA ARG A 110 -9.71 -17.52 15.13
C ARG A 110 -9.00 -17.54 13.77
N PRO A 111 -9.68 -17.86 12.68
CA PRO A 111 -9.11 -17.81 11.35
C PRO A 111 -8.39 -16.49 11.09
N GLN A 112 -7.25 -16.54 10.45
CA GLN A 112 -6.42 -15.36 10.20
C GLN A 112 -7.14 -14.34 9.28
N ALA A 113 -8.04 -14.81 8.42
CA ALA A 113 -8.92 -13.97 7.62
C ALA A 113 -9.78 -13.03 8.48
N THR A 114 -10.38 -13.56 9.55
CA THR A 114 -11.18 -12.77 10.50
C THR A 114 -10.34 -11.68 11.17
N ARG A 115 -9.07 -11.95 11.47
CA ARG A 115 -8.19 -10.97 12.07
C ARG A 115 -7.90 -9.80 11.12
N ALA A 116 -7.64 -10.07 9.84
CA ALA A 116 -7.42 -9.03 8.83
C ALA A 116 -8.62 -8.08 8.73
N GLY A 117 -9.83 -8.64 8.65
CA GLY A 117 -11.06 -7.85 8.60
C GLY A 117 -11.29 -7.00 9.85
N ILE A 118 -10.99 -7.53 11.04
CA ILE A 118 -11.13 -6.79 12.31
C ILE A 118 -10.11 -5.65 12.40
N GLU A 119 -8.85 -5.90 12.05
CA GLU A 119 -7.82 -4.86 12.06
C GLU A 119 -8.08 -3.80 10.98
N ALA A 120 -8.57 -4.20 9.82
CA ALA A 120 -9.04 -3.27 8.78
C ALA A 120 -10.19 -2.40 9.29
N GLU A 121 -11.21 -2.98 9.93
CA GLU A 121 -12.33 -2.22 10.52
C GLU A 121 -11.82 -1.16 11.51
N LYS A 122 -10.94 -1.53 12.44
CA LYS A 122 -10.41 -0.60 13.45
C LYS A 122 -9.67 0.57 12.80
N LEU A 123 -8.80 0.27 11.81
CA LEU A 123 -8.05 1.28 11.10
C LEU A 123 -8.98 2.22 10.32
N LEU A 124 -9.90 1.65 9.55
CA LEU A 124 -10.79 2.39 8.66
C LEU A 124 -11.76 3.28 9.44
N ARG A 125 -12.29 2.78 10.55
CA ARG A 125 -13.14 3.61 11.45
C ARG A 125 -12.34 4.78 12.01
N TRP A 126 -11.15 4.52 12.55
CA TRP A 126 -10.29 5.57 13.08
C TRP A 126 -9.96 6.60 11.99
N PHE A 127 -9.67 6.16 10.75
CA PHE A 127 -9.42 7.07 9.63
C PHE A 127 -10.64 7.95 9.36
N VAL A 128 -11.82 7.36 9.18
CA VAL A 128 -13.05 8.09 8.84
C VAL A 128 -13.49 9.01 9.97
N ASP A 129 -13.39 8.56 11.23
CA ASP A 129 -13.90 9.32 12.38
C ASP A 129 -12.98 10.48 12.80
N SER A 130 -11.66 10.39 12.52
CA SER A 130 -10.71 11.34 13.13
C SER A 130 -9.58 11.84 12.23
N GLN A 131 -9.41 11.29 11.03
CA GLN A 131 -8.26 11.62 10.17
C GLN A 131 -8.64 12.13 8.78
N MET A 132 -9.83 11.79 8.32
CA MET A 132 -10.31 12.18 7.00
C MET A 132 -10.64 13.67 6.98
N GLU A 133 -10.04 14.40 6.05
CA GLU A 133 -10.27 15.83 5.88
C GLU A 133 -11.45 16.05 4.91
N ARG A 134 -12.03 17.27 4.95
CA ARG A 134 -13.19 17.63 4.13
C ARG A 134 -12.97 17.40 2.63
N ASN A 135 -11.77 17.67 2.14
CA ASN A 135 -11.41 17.57 0.72
C ASN A 135 -10.78 16.22 0.35
N ASP A 136 -10.91 15.23 1.21
CA ASP A 136 -10.50 13.86 0.92
C ASP A 136 -11.64 13.08 0.28
N LEU A 137 -11.29 12.23 -0.68
CA LEU A 137 -12.14 11.12 -1.10
C LEU A 137 -11.59 9.82 -0.55
N ALA A 138 -12.47 8.91 -0.17
CA ALA A 138 -12.08 7.57 0.21
C ALA A 138 -12.95 6.52 -0.49
N ALA A 139 -12.35 5.35 -0.74
CA ALA A 139 -13.05 4.16 -1.17
C ALA A 139 -12.53 2.96 -0.37
N VAL A 140 -13.42 2.02 -0.07
CA VAL A 140 -13.08 0.77 0.63
C VAL A 140 -13.52 -0.40 -0.22
N ILE A 141 -12.57 -1.28 -0.54
CA ILE A 141 -12.74 -2.38 -1.49
C ILE A 141 -12.29 -3.68 -0.82
N ASP A 142 -13.12 -4.70 -0.85
CA ASP A 142 -12.78 -6.04 -0.36
C ASP A 142 -12.52 -6.98 -1.55
N THR A 143 -11.52 -7.86 -1.44
CA THR A 143 -11.13 -8.76 -2.53
C THR A 143 -12.19 -9.82 -2.86
N GLU A 144 -13.09 -10.12 -1.94
CA GLU A 144 -14.16 -11.12 -2.11
C GLU A 144 -15.54 -10.50 -2.42
N LEU A 145 -15.73 -9.22 -2.11
CA LEU A 145 -16.94 -8.50 -2.47
C LEU A 145 -16.85 -8.04 -3.92
N LYS A 146 -17.88 -8.36 -4.71
CA LYS A 146 -17.94 -7.92 -6.11
C LYS A 146 -17.82 -6.40 -6.18
N ILE A 147 -16.88 -5.92 -7.01
CA ILE A 147 -16.69 -4.50 -7.30
C ILE A 147 -18.06 -3.92 -7.73
N GLY A 148 -18.59 -2.98 -7.00
CA GLY A 148 -19.85 -2.32 -7.34
C GLY A 148 -20.58 -1.67 -6.17
N VAL A 149 -20.54 -2.26 -5.00
CA VAL A 149 -21.26 -1.72 -3.82
C VAL A 149 -20.33 -0.92 -2.90
N LEU A 150 -19.02 -1.23 -2.87
CA LEU A 150 -18.05 -0.62 -1.96
C LEU A 150 -17.00 0.27 -2.65
N SER A 151 -17.05 0.37 -4.00
CA SER A 151 -16.04 1.08 -4.80
C SER A 151 -16.38 2.53 -5.11
N ASN A 152 -17.35 3.10 -4.44
CA ASN A 152 -17.69 4.51 -4.63
C ASN A 152 -16.69 5.38 -3.88
N TYR A 153 -15.98 6.22 -4.63
CA TYR A 153 -15.17 7.29 -4.06
C TYR A 153 -16.10 8.34 -3.46
N THR A 154 -16.04 8.50 -2.16
CA THR A 154 -16.94 9.41 -1.44
C THR A 154 -16.23 10.13 -0.30
N ASN A 155 -16.73 11.28 0.07
CA ASN A 155 -16.40 11.97 1.31
C ASN A 155 -17.49 11.79 2.39
N ASP A 156 -18.51 10.99 2.09
CA ASP A 156 -19.60 10.70 3.02
C ASP A 156 -19.17 9.65 4.04
N HIS A 157 -19.02 10.07 5.30
CA HIS A 157 -18.59 9.22 6.41
C HIS A 157 -19.57 8.08 6.68
N ASP A 158 -20.87 8.28 6.49
CA ASP A 158 -21.86 7.23 6.77
C ASP A 158 -21.84 6.13 5.70
N GLN A 159 -21.63 6.49 4.44
CA GLN A 159 -21.41 5.52 3.37
C GLN A 159 -20.14 4.71 3.62
N LEU A 160 -19.04 5.36 4.00
CA LEU A 160 -17.79 4.66 4.31
C LEU A 160 -17.97 3.72 5.52
N LYS A 161 -18.64 4.17 6.59
CA LYS A 161 -18.93 3.33 7.76
C LYS A 161 -19.80 2.13 7.42
N ALA A 162 -20.75 2.29 6.52
CA ALA A 162 -21.57 1.17 6.04
C ALA A 162 -20.72 0.15 5.28
N ALA A 163 -19.83 0.59 4.39
CA ALA A 163 -18.88 -0.25 3.66
C ALA A 163 -17.95 -1.02 4.61
N ILE A 164 -17.41 -0.34 5.64
CA ILE A 164 -16.53 -0.93 6.65
C ILE A 164 -17.25 -2.04 7.44
N ARG A 165 -18.53 -1.84 7.78
CA ARG A 165 -19.33 -2.88 8.46
C ARG A 165 -19.47 -4.14 7.61
N LEU A 166 -19.75 -3.97 6.31
CA LEU A 166 -19.89 -5.11 5.39
C LEU A 166 -18.60 -5.94 5.29
N ILE A 167 -17.43 -5.31 5.29
CA ILE A 167 -16.13 -6.02 5.29
C ILE A 167 -15.99 -6.87 6.55
N LYS A 168 -16.29 -6.32 7.72
CA LYS A 168 -16.24 -7.05 8.97
C LYS A 168 -17.20 -8.23 8.99
N ASP A 169 -18.47 -8.00 8.61
CA ASP A 169 -19.50 -9.03 8.61
C ASP A 169 -19.14 -10.16 7.64
N LYS A 170 -18.56 -9.81 6.48
CA LYS A 170 -18.04 -10.77 5.52
C LYS A 170 -16.86 -11.57 6.09
N ALA A 171 -15.89 -10.90 6.72
CA ALA A 171 -14.76 -11.56 7.37
C ALA A 171 -15.20 -12.61 8.40
N ILE A 172 -16.24 -12.29 9.17
CA ILE A 172 -16.83 -13.21 10.18
C ILE A 172 -17.57 -14.36 9.50
N SER A 173 -18.33 -14.09 8.42
CA SER A 173 -19.10 -15.12 7.71
C SER A 173 -18.22 -16.11 6.95
N ASN A 174 -17.07 -15.67 6.47
CA ASN A 174 -16.11 -16.50 5.72
C ASN A 174 -15.41 -17.57 6.59
N GLU A 175 -15.52 -17.51 7.92
CA GLU A 175 -14.98 -18.57 8.79
C GLU A 175 -15.46 -19.99 8.40
N LYS A 176 -16.57 -20.09 7.66
CA LYS A 176 -17.15 -21.39 7.27
C LYS A 176 -16.68 -21.88 5.88
N GLU A 177 -16.10 -21.02 5.06
CA GLU A 177 -15.73 -21.31 3.67
C GLU A 177 -14.21 -21.36 3.45
N VAL A 178 -13.50 -22.03 4.34
CA VAL A 178 -12.04 -22.14 4.25
C VAL A 178 -11.64 -23.12 3.12
N ILE A 179 -10.89 -22.61 2.15
CA ILE A 179 -10.24 -23.47 1.14
C ILE A 179 -9.06 -24.17 1.83
N LYS A 180 -9.18 -25.49 2.02
CA LYS A 180 -8.12 -26.30 2.60
C LYS A 180 -7.07 -26.62 1.55
N ILE A 181 -5.83 -26.26 1.81
CA ILE A 181 -4.69 -26.77 1.01
C ILE A 181 -4.43 -28.20 1.47
N THR A 182 -4.59 -29.13 0.55
CA THR A 182 -4.35 -30.56 0.81
C THR A 182 -2.93 -30.92 0.41
N SER A 183 -2.26 -31.72 1.23
CA SER A 183 -1.03 -32.42 0.82
C SER A 183 -1.35 -33.88 0.52
N VAL A 184 -0.97 -34.35 -0.66
CA VAL A 184 -1.04 -35.76 -1.03
C VAL A 184 0.39 -36.22 -1.30
N ASN A 185 0.84 -37.23 -0.58
CA ASN A 185 2.21 -37.83 -0.74
C ASN A 185 3.32 -36.75 -0.68
N ASP A 186 3.29 -35.87 0.33
CA ASP A 186 4.24 -34.77 0.51
C ASP A 186 4.24 -33.66 -0.58
N ASN A 187 3.38 -33.77 -1.58
CA ASN A 187 3.15 -32.72 -2.55
C ASN A 187 2.03 -31.79 -2.09
N ILE A 188 2.35 -30.53 -1.92
CA ILE A 188 1.39 -29.46 -1.55
C ILE A 188 0.86 -28.84 -2.83
N ASP A 189 -0.48 -28.86 -3.01
CA ASP A 189 -1.11 -28.13 -4.10
C ASP A 189 -1.18 -26.64 -3.77
N LEU A 190 -0.33 -25.83 -4.40
CA LEU A 190 -0.29 -24.39 -4.25
C LEU A 190 -1.20 -23.64 -5.23
N GLN A 191 -1.90 -24.33 -6.14
CA GLN A 191 -2.77 -23.69 -7.14
C GLN A 191 -3.84 -22.80 -6.53
N PRO A 192 -4.55 -23.17 -5.44
CA PRO A 192 -5.53 -22.29 -4.82
C PRO A 192 -4.90 -20.98 -4.31
N LEU A 193 -3.68 -21.04 -3.77
CA LEU A 193 -2.95 -19.88 -3.28
C LEU A 193 -2.49 -18.97 -4.44
N ILE A 194 -1.98 -19.54 -5.52
CA ILE A 194 -1.62 -18.82 -6.73
C ILE A 194 -2.84 -18.05 -7.27
N GLN A 195 -3.98 -18.73 -7.40
CA GLN A 195 -5.22 -18.11 -7.91
C GLN A 195 -5.71 -16.98 -6.99
N GLN A 196 -5.61 -17.14 -5.67
CA GLN A 196 -5.93 -16.09 -4.71
C GLN A 196 -5.02 -14.88 -4.91
N ASN A 197 -3.71 -15.07 -5.01
CA ASN A 197 -2.76 -13.98 -5.21
C ASN A 197 -3.00 -13.25 -6.53
N LEU A 198 -3.27 -13.98 -7.62
CA LEU A 198 -3.60 -13.38 -8.90
C LEU A 198 -4.90 -12.57 -8.86
N ARG A 199 -5.90 -12.98 -8.05
CA ARG A 199 -7.11 -12.18 -7.83
C ARG A 199 -6.81 -10.86 -7.13
N VAL A 200 -5.99 -10.88 -6.07
CA VAL A 200 -5.58 -9.65 -5.36
C VAL A 200 -4.85 -8.69 -6.30
N ILE A 201 -3.88 -9.20 -7.05
CA ILE A 201 -3.10 -8.42 -8.01
C ILE A 201 -4.01 -7.87 -9.13
N GLY A 202 -4.91 -8.70 -9.67
CA GLY A 202 -5.88 -8.28 -10.68
C GLY A 202 -6.87 -7.23 -10.16
N LEU A 203 -7.20 -7.25 -8.87
CA LEU A 203 -8.01 -6.22 -8.25
C LEU A 203 -7.21 -4.92 -8.11
N LEU A 204 -5.95 -4.98 -7.66
CA LEU A 204 -5.06 -3.81 -7.60
C LEU A 204 -4.91 -3.14 -8.96
N ASP A 205 -4.74 -3.94 -10.03
CA ASP A 205 -4.66 -3.47 -11.41
C ASP A 205 -5.89 -2.63 -11.81
N LYS A 206 -7.10 -3.13 -11.49
CA LYS A 206 -8.37 -2.43 -11.75
C LYS A 206 -8.54 -1.20 -10.87
N VAL A 207 -8.14 -1.28 -9.61
CA VAL A 207 -8.19 -0.15 -8.67
C VAL A 207 -7.31 0.99 -9.15
N ILE A 208 -6.11 0.69 -9.67
CA ILE A 208 -5.23 1.68 -10.29
C ILE A 208 -5.94 2.37 -11.44
N ASP A 209 -6.56 1.62 -12.39
CA ASP A 209 -7.29 2.19 -13.52
C ASP A 209 -8.44 3.13 -13.11
N GLN A 210 -9.14 2.78 -12.06
CA GLN A 210 -10.23 3.60 -11.55
C GLN A 210 -9.70 4.85 -10.82
N THR A 211 -8.67 4.66 -9.99
CA THR A 211 -8.10 5.75 -9.18
C THR A 211 -7.38 6.78 -10.04
N THR A 212 -6.79 6.38 -11.17
CA THR A 212 -6.13 7.29 -12.11
C THR A 212 -7.05 8.40 -12.59
N LYS A 213 -8.35 8.12 -12.74
CA LYS A 213 -9.37 9.08 -13.21
C LYS A 213 -9.79 10.08 -12.15
N ILE A 214 -9.45 9.85 -10.90
CA ILE A 214 -9.81 10.71 -9.78
C ILE A 214 -8.71 11.76 -9.59
N PRO A 215 -9.04 13.03 -9.36
CA PRO A 215 -8.04 14.08 -9.14
C PRO A 215 -7.36 13.95 -7.76
N GLY A 216 -6.40 14.84 -7.53
CA GLY A 216 -5.68 14.93 -6.27
C GLY A 216 -4.60 13.86 -6.09
N ARG A 217 -4.03 13.84 -4.91
CA ARG A 217 -3.00 12.89 -4.50
C ARG A 217 -3.61 11.51 -4.26
N LYS A 218 -3.10 10.50 -4.94
CA LYS A 218 -3.64 9.14 -4.93
C LYS A 218 -2.83 8.22 -4.03
N VAL A 219 -3.51 7.60 -3.07
CA VAL A 219 -2.93 6.68 -2.08
C VAL A 219 -3.74 5.40 -2.08
N ILE A 220 -3.13 4.30 -2.46
CA ILE A 220 -3.73 2.97 -2.30
C ILE A 220 -3.11 2.32 -1.06
N SER A 221 -3.94 1.77 -0.20
CA SER A 221 -3.53 1.06 1.02
C SER A 221 -4.02 -0.38 0.96
N LEU A 222 -3.09 -1.32 0.73
CA LEU A 222 -3.38 -2.75 0.72
C LEU A 222 -3.23 -3.31 2.14
N ILE A 223 -4.33 -3.79 2.72
CA ILE A 223 -4.34 -4.51 3.99
C ILE A 223 -4.39 -6.00 3.65
N SER A 224 -3.26 -6.68 3.76
CA SER A 224 -3.10 -8.08 3.34
C SER A 224 -2.07 -8.78 4.21
N ARG A 225 -2.15 -10.09 4.24
CA ARG A 225 -1.10 -10.94 4.81
C ARG A 225 0.16 -10.95 3.97
N GLY A 226 0.06 -10.62 2.68
CA GLY A 226 1.09 -10.68 1.68
C GLY A 226 0.77 -11.66 0.56
N LEU A 227 1.67 -11.72 -0.41
CA LEU A 227 1.54 -12.53 -1.62
C LEU A 227 2.67 -13.57 -1.68
N MET A 228 2.43 -14.66 -2.35
CA MET A 228 3.44 -15.69 -2.61
C MET A 228 4.57 -15.10 -3.47
N TYR A 229 5.76 -14.94 -2.89
CA TYR A 229 6.85 -14.19 -3.53
C TYR A 229 8.16 -14.97 -3.68
N ASP A 230 8.38 -16.00 -2.88
CA ASP A 230 9.63 -16.77 -2.90
C ASP A 230 9.74 -17.65 -4.14
N SER A 231 10.80 -17.43 -4.92
CA SER A 231 11.07 -18.15 -6.16
C SER A 231 11.28 -19.67 -5.98
N ARG A 232 11.46 -20.12 -4.74
CA ARG A 232 11.55 -21.57 -4.43
C ARG A 232 10.19 -22.28 -4.48
N LEU A 233 9.08 -21.53 -4.44
CA LEU A 233 7.74 -22.08 -4.54
C LEU A 233 7.30 -22.17 -5.99
N ALA A 234 6.74 -23.31 -6.37
CA ALA A 234 6.19 -23.50 -7.70
C ALA A 234 5.08 -22.48 -7.99
N GLY A 235 5.21 -21.74 -9.09
CA GLY A 235 4.24 -20.73 -9.54
C GLY A 235 4.43 -19.35 -8.92
N ALA A 236 5.41 -19.14 -8.04
CA ALA A 236 5.72 -17.83 -7.50
C ALA A 236 6.23 -16.85 -8.57
N ASP A 237 6.89 -17.35 -9.60
CA ASP A 237 7.34 -16.58 -10.75
C ASP A 237 6.17 -15.90 -11.49
N ILE A 238 5.04 -16.57 -11.62
CA ILE A 238 3.82 -16.03 -12.23
C ILE A 238 3.28 -14.87 -11.39
N VAL A 239 3.22 -15.05 -10.07
CA VAL A 239 2.74 -14.05 -9.13
C VAL A 239 3.66 -12.82 -9.13
N ARG A 240 4.99 -13.04 -9.07
CA ARG A 240 5.99 -11.96 -9.11
C ARG A 240 5.91 -11.15 -10.38
N LYS A 241 5.92 -11.80 -11.54
CA LYS A 241 5.81 -11.12 -12.83
C LYS A 241 4.57 -10.23 -12.89
N ARG A 242 3.41 -10.75 -12.45
CA ARG A 242 2.18 -9.99 -12.47
C ARG A 242 2.19 -8.83 -11.46
N LEU A 243 2.85 -9.00 -10.31
CA LEU A 243 3.05 -7.94 -9.32
C LEU A 243 3.92 -6.82 -9.89
N ASP A 244 5.03 -7.16 -10.56
CA ASP A 244 5.94 -6.18 -11.18
C ASP A 244 5.23 -5.37 -12.28
N GLU A 245 4.33 -5.98 -13.06
CA GLU A 245 3.49 -5.28 -14.04
C GLU A 245 2.59 -4.23 -13.37
N VAL A 246 1.99 -4.58 -12.22
CA VAL A 246 1.13 -3.67 -11.44
C VAL A 246 1.95 -2.55 -10.81
N ILE A 247 3.15 -2.84 -10.30
CA ILE A 247 4.09 -1.84 -9.79
C ILE A 247 4.46 -0.84 -10.89
N ALA A 248 4.84 -1.33 -12.07
CA ALA A 248 5.18 -0.48 -13.21
C ALA A 248 4.01 0.41 -13.63
N LYS A 249 2.76 -0.11 -13.57
CA LYS A 249 1.55 0.65 -13.85
C LYS A 249 1.30 1.72 -12.80
N ALA A 250 1.38 1.39 -11.50
CA ALA A 250 1.20 2.35 -10.41
C ALA A 250 2.19 3.52 -10.53
N ASN A 251 3.45 3.22 -10.88
CA ASN A 251 4.47 4.24 -11.08
C ASN A 251 4.15 5.17 -12.26
N ARG A 252 3.71 4.62 -13.41
CA ARG A 252 3.30 5.46 -14.56
C ARG A 252 2.14 6.39 -14.23
N GLU A 253 1.22 5.92 -13.38
CA GLU A 253 0.01 6.67 -12.99
C GLU A 253 0.23 7.54 -11.74
N HIS A 254 1.46 7.64 -11.25
CA HIS A 254 1.83 8.38 -10.04
C HIS A 254 1.01 7.98 -8.80
N ILE A 255 0.68 6.71 -8.68
CA ILE A 255 -0.05 6.12 -7.57
C ILE A 255 0.92 5.47 -6.60
N VAL A 256 0.82 5.85 -5.33
CA VAL A 256 1.62 5.26 -4.25
C VAL A 256 0.83 4.17 -3.56
N ILE A 257 1.47 3.02 -3.37
CA ILE A 257 0.86 1.88 -2.67
C ILE A 257 1.54 1.71 -1.32
N TYR A 258 0.77 1.83 -0.26
CA TYR A 258 1.15 1.45 1.10
C TYR A 258 0.60 0.07 1.41
N THR A 259 1.36 -0.73 2.14
CA THR A 259 0.93 -2.08 2.50
C THR A 259 0.91 -2.25 4.01
N MET A 260 -0.06 -3.00 4.50
CA MET A 260 -0.24 -3.23 5.94
C MET A 260 -0.51 -4.70 6.20
N SER A 261 0.31 -5.30 7.06
CA SER A 261 0.09 -6.67 7.52
C SER A 261 -0.72 -6.67 8.83
N PRO A 262 -1.87 -7.33 8.88
CA PRO A 262 -2.70 -7.43 10.08
C PRO A 262 -2.16 -8.45 11.11
N ASN A 263 -1.05 -9.12 10.82
CA ASN A 263 -0.59 -10.28 11.59
C ASN A 263 0.00 -9.95 12.98
N GLY A 264 0.30 -8.68 13.27
CA GLY A 264 0.84 -8.26 14.58
C GLY A 264 2.29 -8.69 14.84
N VAL A 265 2.77 -8.36 16.04
CA VAL A 265 4.10 -8.78 16.54
C VAL A 265 4.00 -10.22 17.03
N GLY A 266 4.60 -11.17 16.35
CA GLY A 266 4.66 -12.55 16.84
C GLY A 266 4.40 -13.65 15.82
N ASN A 267 4.03 -13.29 14.61
CA ASN A 267 3.87 -14.28 13.52
C ASN A 267 5.11 -14.38 12.60
N VAL A 268 6.17 -13.64 12.89
CA VAL A 268 7.44 -13.79 12.17
C VAL A 268 8.18 -14.95 12.82
N GLY A 269 8.03 -16.16 12.25
CA GLY A 269 8.87 -17.29 12.60
C GLY A 269 8.51 -18.05 13.88
N GLY A 270 7.24 -18.19 14.20
CA GLY A 270 6.76 -18.99 15.33
C GLY A 270 6.84 -20.51 15.15
N VAL A 271 7.85 -21.04 14.46
CA VAL A 271 8.30 -22.40 14.71
C VAL A 271 9.42 -22.29 15.74
N ALA A 272 9.04 -22.25 17.02
CA ALA A 272 9.99 -22.56 18.10
C ALA A 272 10.55 -23.95 17.79
N MET A 273 11.73 -24.01 17.21
CA MET A 273 12.49 -25.25 17.14
C MET A 273 12.69 -25.68 18.59
N ASN A 274 11.99 -26.75 18.98
CA ASN A 274 12.29 -27.40 20.23
C ASN A 274 13.69 -28.01 20.12
N PRO A 275 14.74 -27.45 20.79
CA PRO A 275 16.10 -27.90 20.61
C PRO A 275 16.32 -29.34 21.13
N LYS A 276 15.32 -29.93 21.75
CA LYS A 276 15.33 -31.29 22.29
C LYS A 276 14.74 -32.37 21.38
N SER A 277 14.24 -32.01 20.19
CA SER A 277 13.78 -32.97 19.20
C SER A 277 14.55 -32.80 17.88
N PRO A 278 15.55 -33.65 17.59
CA PRO A 278 16.29 -33.63 16.33
C PRO A 278 15.48 -34.32 15.25
N SER A 279 14.19 -34.09 15.13
CA SER A 279 13.42 -34.53 14.00
C SER A 279 13.84 -33.70 12.80
N ARG A 280 14.21 -34.39 11.71
CA ARG A 280 14.50 -33.78 10.40
C ARG A 280 13.43 -32.75 10.09
N PRO A 281 13.79 -31.55 9.61
CA PRO A 281 12.81 -30.58 9.20
C PRO A 281 11.91 -31.22 8.15
N ASN A 282 10.65 -31.46 8.52
CA ASN A 282 9.65 -31.99 7.62
C ASN A 282 9.43 -30.94 6.54
N GLN A 283 9.29 -31.31 5.27
CA GLN A 283 9.03 -30.36 4.16
C GLN A 283 7.88 -29.42 4.48
N LEU A 284 6.89 -29.88 5.23
CA LEU A 284 5.77 -29.11 5.73
C LEU A 284 6.19 -27.94 6.63
N SER A 285 7.18 -28.13 7.51
CA SER A 285 7.70 -27.07 8.39
C SER A 285 8.47 -26.02 7.59
N THR A 286 9.17 -26.45 6.54
CA THR A 286 9.89 -25.56 5.64
C THR A 286 8.93 -24.69 4.84
N VAL A 287 7.88 -25.29 4.26
CA VAL A 287 6.86 -24.54 3.50
C VAL A 287 6.11 -23.53 4.39
N ASN A 288 5.74 -23.91 5.61
CA ASN A 288 5.08 -22.98 6.55
C ASN A 288 5.98 -21.82 6.93
N THR A 289 7.25 -22.06 7.19
CA THR A 289 8.21 -21.00 7.51
C THR A 289 8.42 -20.10 6.29
N VAL A 290 8.56 -20.71 5.12
CA VAL A 290 8.72 -19.97 3.86
C VAL A 290 7.50 -19.11 3.59
N LEU A 291 6.28 -19.62 3.70
CA LEU A 291 5.06 -18.84 3.49
C LEU A 291 4.90 -17.70 4.52
N ALA A 292 5.26 -17.92 5.78
CA ALA A 292 5.15 -16.91 6.82
C ALA A 292 6.14 -15.74 6.65
N VAL A 293 7.34 -16.01 6.15
CA VAL A 293 8.36 -14.98 5.88
C VAL A 293 8.07 -14.23 4.59
N GLN A 294 7.59 -14.91 3.56
CA GLN A 294 7.35 -14.32 2.25
C GLN A 294 6.26 -13.28 2.20
N ASP A 295 5.28 -13.41 3.05
CA ASP A 295 4.16 -12.48 3.14
C ASP A 295 4.67 -11.03 3.32
N ILE A 296 5.74 -10.84 4.12
CA ILE A 296 6.31 -9.50 4.39
C ILE A 296 7.13 -8.99 3.21
N ASP A 297 7.95 -9.86 2.59
CA ASP A 297 8.83 -9.47 1.48
C ASP A 297 8.03 -8.92 0.29
N SER A 298 6.91 -9.57 -0.05
CA SER A 298 6.03 -9.10 -1.11
C SER A 298 5.40 -7.74 -0.81
N LEU A 299 5.00 -7.52 0.45
CA LEU A 299 4.44 -6.25 0.89
C LEU A 299 5.49 -5.14 0.87
N GLN A 300 6.72 -5.45 1.31
CA GLN A 300 7.83 -4.51 1.25
C GLN A 300 8.19 -4.15 -0.19
N HIS A 301 8.27 -5.14 -1.09
CA HIS A 301 8.57 -4.92 -2.50
C HIS A 301 7.51 -4.02 -3.15
N LEU A 302 6.22 -4.37 -3.03
CA LEU A 302 5.13 -3.57 -3.60
C LEU A 302 5.15 -2.11 -3.09
N ALA A 303 5.34 -1.92 -1.80
CA ALA A 303 5.33 -0.59 -1.20
C ALA A 303 6.59 0.22 -1.61
N SER A 304 7.78 -0.35 -1.47
CA SER A 304 9.04 0.36 -1.76
C SER A 304 9.15 0.75 -3.22
N GLU A 305 8.79 -0.14 -4.14
CA GLU A 305 8.89 0.11 -5.58
C GLU A 305 7.87 1.15 -6.09
N THR A 306 6.79 1.38 -5.34
CA THR A 306 5.81 2.43 -5.66
C THR A 306 6.00 3.71 -4.83
N GLY A 307 7.09 3.80 -4.07
CA GLY A 307 7.40 4.96 -3.23
C GLY A 307 6.53 5.06 -1.97
N GLY A 308 5.93 3.97 -1.54
CA GLY A 308 5.18 3.86 -0.29
C GLY A 308 5.99 3.21 0.84
N ARG A 309 5.28 2.68 1.81
CA ARG A 309 5.85 2.04 3.00
C ARG A 309 5.05 0.79 3.37
N ALA A 310 5.74 -0.27 3.79
CA ALA A 310 5.12 -1.45 4.39
C ALA A 310 5.03 -1.29 5.92
N ILE A 311 3.83 -1.53 6.46
CA ILE A 311 3.53 -1.51 7.90
C ILE A 311 3.29 -2.95 8.34
N TYR A 312 4.18 -3.48 9.17
CA TYR A 312 4.14 -4.86 9.63
C TYR A 312 4.74 -4.97 11.04
N SER A 313 4.62 -6.14 11.64
CA SER A 313 5.14 -6.40 13.00
C SER A 313 4.67 -5.36 14.04
N THR A 314 3.42 -4.94 13.95
CA THR A 314 2.79 -4.03 14.90
C THR A 314 1.47 -4.58 15.37
N ASN A 315 1.13 -4.35 16.63
CA ASN A 315 -0.18 -4.69 17.18
C ASN A 315 -1.23 -3.61 16.91
N ASP A 316 -0.79 -2.46 16.43
CA ASP A 316 -1.68 -1.35 16.04
C ASP A 316 -1.20 -0.71 14.73
N VAL A 317 -1.86 -1.08 13.65
CA VAL A 317 -1.57 -0.56 12.30
C VAL A 317 -1.86 0.93 12.17
N ARG A 318 -2.65 1.52 13.08
CA ARG A 318 -2.97 2.96 13.08
C ARG A 318 -1.74 3.81 13.30
N ILE A 319 -0.80 3.35 14.14
CA ILE A 319 0.48 4.06 14.39
C ILE A 319 1.28 4.21 13.10
N GLY A 320 1.41 3.12 12.33
CA GLY A 320 2.09 3.16 11.03
C GLY A 320 1.32 3.98 10.00
N PHE A 321 -0.01 3.91 10.00
CA PHE A 321 -0.82 4.67 9.06
C PHE A 321 -0.86 6.17 9.38
N ALA A 322 -0.70 6.58 10.63
CA ALA A 322 -0.51 7.98 10.99
C ALA A 322 0.72 8.59 10.29
N GLN A 323 1.79 7.80 10.12
CA GLN A 323 2.96 8.24 9.33
C GLN A 323 2.62 8.37 7.84
N VAL A 324 1.79 7.47 7.29
CA VAL A 324 1.29 7.59 5.92
C VAL A 324 0.52 8.89 5.73
N LEU A 325 -0.33 9.26 6.69
CA LEU A 325 -1.07 10.52 6.64
C LEU A 325 -0.13 11.74 6.70
N GLU A 326 0.88 11.71 7.56
CA GLU A 326 1.90 12.77 7.62
C GLU A 326 2.65 12.92 6.29
N GLU A 327 3.08 11.82 5.67
CA GLU A 327 3.74 11.83 4.36
C GLU A 327 2.82 12.35 3.23
N ASN A 328 1.52 12.37 3.44
CA ASN A 328 0.53 12.85 2.48
C ASN A 328 -0.09 14.21 2.88
N ARG A 329 0.58 14.99 3.75
CA ARG A 329 0.17 16.37 4.07
C ARG A 329 0.51 17.37 2.99
N GLY A 330 1.51 17.06 2.18
CA GLY A 330 2.00 17.90 1.09
C GLY A 330 3.13 17.21 0.34
N TYR A 331 3.68 17.91 -0.64
CA TYR A 331 4.88 17.47 -1.35
C TYR A 331 5.57 18.66 -2.00
N TYR A 332 6.83 18.49 -2.32
CA TYR A 332 7.59 19.41 -3.15
C TYR A 332 7.55 18.92 -4.59
N LEU A 333 7.01 19.74 -5.46
CA LEU A 333 7.03 19.50 -6.89
C LEU A 333 8.31 20.11 -7.45
N LEU A 334 9.20 19.26 -7.90
CA LEU A 334 10.46 19.63 -8.53
C LEU A 334 10.37 19.37 -10.03
N GLY A 335 10.97 20.24 -10.81
CA GLY A 335 11.07 20.04 -12.26
C GLY A 335 12.49 20.25 -12.73
N TYR A 336 12.93 19.42 -13.67
CA TYR A 336 14.23 19.60 -14.30
C TYR A 336 14.15 19.28 -15.80
N ASN A 337 15.12 19.79 -16.56
CA ASN A 337 15.23 19.54 -17.99
C ASN A 337 16.02 18.23 -18.21
N PRO A 338 15.41 17.19 -18.80
CA PRO A 338 16.10 15.91 -18.99
C PRO A 338 17.18 16.03 -20.07
N GLY A 339 18.26 15.26 -19.89
CA GLY A 339 19.30 15.15 -20.91
C GLY A 339 18.84 14.40 -22.17
N ASP A 340 17.77 13.62 -22.06
CA ASP A 340 17.13 12.91 -23.18
C ASP A 340 15.62 13.15 -23.13
N GLU A 341 15.10 13.85 -24.15
CA GLU A 341 13.70 14.25 -24.26
C GLU A 341 12.81 13.19 -24.94
N THR A 342 13.26 11.93 -25.07
CA THR A 342 12.47 10.86 -25.71
C THR A 342 11.16 10.67 -24.95
N PRO A 343 9.98 10.86 -25.59
CA PRO A 343 8.69 10.71 -24.92
C PRO A 343 8.50 9.31 -24.33
N GLY A 344 8.02 9.24 -23.07
CA GLY A 344 7.77 7.97 -22.40
C GLY A 344 9.02 7.27 -21.85
N ARG A 345 10.20 7.85 -22.00
CA ARG A 345 11.42 7.32 -21.40
C ARG A 345 11.36 7.41 -19.87
N GLN A 346 11.77 6.35 -19.23
CA GLN A 346 11.95 6.28 -17.78
C GLN A 346 13.33 6.86 -17.41
N HIS A 347 13.34 7.81 -16.47
CA HIS A 347 14.55 8.43 -15.96
C HIS A 347 14.85 7.92 -14.55
N LYS A 348 16.08 7.50 -14.31
CA LYS A 348 16.53 7.17 -12.96
C LYS A 348 16.91 8.46 -12.23
N VAL A 349 15.97 8.92 -11.39
CA VAL A 349 16.13 10.18 -10.66
C VAL A 349 16.42 9.92 -9.18
N LYS A 350 17.38 10.67 -8.64
CA LYS A 350 17.68 10.73 -7.22
C LYS A 350 17.58 12.18 -6.77
N VAL A 351 16.82 12.42 -5.71
CA VAL A 351 16.73 13.73 -5.05
C VAL A 351 17.48 13.67 -3.72
N ILE A 352 18.26 14.70 -3.44
CA ILE A 352 18.95 14.88 -2.17
C ILE A 352 18.50 16.20 -1.56
N VAL A 353 18.29 16.21 -0.23
CA VAL A 353 18.05 17.43 0.55
C VAL A 353 19.34 17.75 1.32
N LYS A 354 19.87 18.96 1.10
CA LYS A 354 21.14 19.42 1.72
C LYS A 354 21.04 19.61 3.22
N ARG A 355 19.83 19.91 3.72
CA ARG A 355 19.61 20.14 5.16
C ARG A 355 19.79 18.83 5.93
N PRO A 356 20.69 18.77 6.93
CA PRO A 356 21.01 17.54 7.66
C PRO A 356 19.83 17.05 8.50
N GLY A 357 19.74 15.74 8.67
CA GLY A 357 18.72 15.11 9.52
C GLY A 357 17.36 14.93 8.89
N LEU A 358 17.19 15.31 7.62
CA LEU A 358 15.99 15.08 6.84
C LEU A 358 16.12 13.82 5.98
N LYS A 359 14.98 13.19 5.72
CA LYS A 359 14.85 12.09 4.78
C LYS A 359 13.97 12.55 3.62
N VAL A 360 14.45 12.33 2.41
CA VAL A 360 13.66 12.57 1.20
C VAL A 360 13.18 11.25 0.62
N GLN A 361 11.94 11.21 0.23
CA GLN A 361 11.32 10.10 -0.49
C GLN A 361 10.81 10.65 -1.82
N VAL A 362 11.36 10.14 -2.90
CA VAL A 362 10.93 10.46 -4.26
C VAL A 362 9.81 9.50 -4.61
N ARG A 363 8.73 10.01 -5.17
CA ARG A 363 7.58 9.22 -5.56
C ARG A 363 7.49 9.06 -7.05
N GLY A 364 7.26 7.82 -7.45
CA GLY A 364 7.15 7.45 -8.85
C GLY A 364 8.48 7.46 -9.57
N THR A 365 8.47 6.88 -10.75
CA THR A 365 9.55 7.01 -11.71
C THR A 365 9.28 8.25 -12.54
N ALA A 366 10.30 9.09 -12.74
CA ALA A 366 10.17 10.24 -13.61
C ALA A 366 10.06 9.77 -15.06
N TYR A 367 9.04 10.24 -15.76
CA TYR A 367 8.85 9.97 -17.19
C TYR A 367 8.79 11.29 -17.97
N THR A 368 9.39 11.29 -19.15
CA THR A 368 9.16 12.37 -20.10
C THR A 368 7.69 12.30 -20.55
N LYS A 369 6.91 13.35 -20.33
CA LYS A 369 5.52 13.39 -20.79
C LYS A 369 5.46 13.26 -22.31
N ALA A 370 4.70 12.29 -22.82
CA ALA A 370 4.29 12.29 -24.22
C ALA A 370 3.41 13.53 -24.49
N LYS A 371 3.63 14.21 -25.62
CA LYS A 371 2.79 15.33 -26.08
C LYS A 371 1.40 14.85 -26.42
#